data_ae64d5a4d1963ca7df3c540dabf39fbd
#
_entry.id   ae64d5a4d1963ca7df3c540dabf39fbd
#
_cell.length_a   1.000
_cell.length_b   1.000
_cell.length_c   1.000
_cell.angle_alpha   90.00
_cell.angle_beta   90.00
_cell.angle_gamma   90.00
#
_symmetry.space_group_name_H-M   'P 1'
#
loop_
_entity.id
_entity.type
_entity.pdbx_description
1 polymer ?
#
loop_
_entity_poly.entity_id
_entity_poly.type
_entity_poly.pdbx_seq_one_letter_code
_entity_poly.pdbx_strand_id
1 'polypeptide(L)' 'MSRYKTDPLVMERVRRIIYDTGLTNKELGDALGLNANTIGSWLSGRCEISVEGIRRLCRYTGKSADWALGLEKGEM' A
#
# COMPACT_ATOMS: atom_id res chain seq x y z
N MET A 1 24.68 8.49 4.83
CA MET A 1 24.07 8.72 4.03
C MET A 1 22.76 8.60 4.10
N SER A 2 22.04 9.25 3.75
CA SER A 2 20.75 9.07 3.97
C SER A 2 20.12 8.35 2.91
N ARG A 3 19.01 7.78 3.17
CA ARG A 3 18.34 7.12 2.25
C ARG A 3 16.99 7.50 2.32
N TYR A 4 16.28 7.41 1.25
CA TYR A 4 14.88 7.65 1.24
C TYR A 4 14.16 6.63 2.02
N LYS A 5 13.18 7.08 2.76
CA LYS A 5 12.24 6.21 3.40
C LYS A 5 10.88 6.63 2.96
N THR A 6 9.97 5.68 2.84
CA THR A 6 8.61 6.01 2.49
C THR A 6 8.03 6.93 3.55
N ASP A 7 7.37 7.98 3.10
CA ASP A 7 6.73 8.92 3.99
C ASP A 7 5.74 8.17 4.87
N PRO A 8 5.75 8.43 6.18
CA PRO A 8 4.78 7.76 7.06
C PRO A 8 3.34 7.96 6.64
N LEU A 9 3.01 9.07 6.02
CA LEU A 9 1.67 9.29 5.51
C LEU A 9 1.32 8.26 4.44
N VAL A 10 2.26 7.99 3.54
CA VAL A 10 2.04 7.02 2.49
C VAL A 10 1.81 5.63 3.08
N MET A 11 2.65 5.26 4.04
CA MET A 11 2.52 3.96 4.67
C MET A 11 1.19 3.84 5.40
N GLU A 12 0.78 4.89 6.06
CA GLU A 12 -0.49 4.85 6.76
C GLU A 12 -1.65 4.70 5.80
N ARG A 13 -1.62 5.42 4.69
CA ARG A 13 -2.70 5.34 3.71
C ARG A 13 -2.73 3.98 3.02
N VAL A 14 -1.57 3.41 2.75
CA VAL A 14 -1.51 2.06 2.19
C VAL A 14 -2.11 1.05 3.15
N ARG A 15 -1.76 1.15 4.44
CA ARG A 15 -2.35 0.26 5.43
C ARG A 15 -3.86 0.42 5.46
N ARG A 16 -4.34 1.65 5.38
CA ARG A 16 -5.76 1.91 5.40
C ARG A 16 -6.46 1.23 4.24
N ILE A 17 -5.86 1.34 3.04
CA ILE A 17 -6.42 0.71 1.87
C ILE A 17 -6.47 -0.80 2.06
N ILE A 18 -5.39 -1.38 2.58
CA ILE A 18 -5.32 -2.81 2.79
C ILE A 18 -6.39 -3.26 3.80
N TYR A 19 -6.49 -2.56 4.92
CA TYR A 19 -7.47 -2.93 5.93
C TYR A 19 -8.89 -2.79 5.42
N ASP A 20 -9.14 -1.80 4.58
CA ASP A 20 -10.48 -1.59 4.05
C ASP A 20 -10.92 -2.72 3.13
N THR A 21 -9.99 -3.50 2.60
CA THR A 21 -10.39 -4.65 1.76
C THR A 21 -11.06 -5.73 2.57
N GLY A 22 -10.75 -5.82 3.85
CA GLY A 22 -11.28 -6.88 4.69
C GLY A 22 -10.68 -8.24 4.40
N LEU A 23 -9.66 -8.31 3.56
CA LEU A 23 -9.05 -9.58 3.18
C LEU A 23 -7.87 -9.89 4.07
N THR A 24 -7.58 -11.18 4.20
CA THR A 24 -6.34 -11.59 4.87
C THR A 24 -5.18 -11.28 3.95
N ASN A 25 -3.97 -11.31 4.51
CA ASN A 25 -2.77 -11.07 3.70
C ASN A 25 -2.68 -12.07 2.57
N LYS A 26 -3.05 -13.32 2.83
CA LYS A 26 -3.00 -14.33 1.79
C LYS A 26 -4.02 -14.05 0.70
N GLU A 27 -5.23 -13.70 1.09
CA GLU A 27 -6.27 -13.40 0.11
C GLU A 27 -5.91 -12.20 -0.74
N LEU A 28 -5.39 -11.17 -0.09
CA LEU A 28 -5.01 -9.97 -0.82
C LEU A 28 -3.83 -10.25 -1.72
N GLY A 29 -2.84 -10.99 -1.20
CA GLY A 29 -1.69 -11.36 -2.02
C GLY A 29 -2.12 -12.11 -3.26
N ASP A 30 -3.03 -13.08 -3.08
CA ASP A 30 -3.54 -13.84 -4.23
C ASP A 30 -4.21 -12.91 -5.24
N ALA A 31 -5.00 -11.96 -4.76
CA ALA A 31 -5.70 -11.03 -5.63
C ALA A 31 -4.74 -10.13 -6.39
N LEU A 32 -3.64 -9.76 -5.76
CA LEU A 32 -2.66 -8.85 -6.37
C LEU A 32 -1.55 -9.58 -7.12
N GLY A 33 -1.51 -10.90 -7.01
CA GLY A 33 -0.42 -11.67 -7.61
C GLY A 33 0.87 -11.53 -6.83
N LEU A 34 0.76 -11.36 -5.51
CA LEU A 34 1.91 -11.16 -4.65
C LEU A 34 1.88 -12.19 -3.53
N ASN A 35 3.02 -12.30 -2.88
CA ASN A 35 3.16 -13.21 -1.75
C ASN A 35 2.56 -12.58 -0.50
N ALA A 36 1.93 -13.41 0.34
CA ALA A 36 1.36 -12.90 1.58
C ALA A 36 2.41 -12.26 2.47
N ASN A 37 3.65 -12.76 2.43
CA ASN A 37 4.73 -12.18 3.21
C ASN A 37 5.04 -10.76 2.76
N THR A 38 4.89 -10.49 1.47
CA THR A 38 5.10 -9.14 0.95
C THR A 38 4.09 -8.18 1.57
N ILE A 39 2.82 -8.59 1.61
CA ILE A 39 1.78 -7.77 2.22
C ILE A 39 2.10 -7.55 3.69
N GLY A 40 2.48 -8.60 4.40
CA GLY A 40 2.81 -8.48 5.81
C GLY A 40 3.99 -7.56 6.05
N SER A 41 4.98 -7.59 5.16
CA SER A 41 6.14 -6.72 5.29
C SER A 41 5.76 -5.25 5.10
N TRP A 42 4.83 -4.98 4.19
CA TRP A 42 4.34 -3.61 4.03
C TRP A 42 3.65 -3.14 5.30
N LEU A 43 2.80 -3.99 5.88
CA LEU A 43 2.03 -3.62 7.05
C LEU A 43 2.92 -3.41 8.26
N SER A 44 3.98 -4.18 8.39
CA SER A 44 4.87 -4.08 9.54
C SER A 44 5.90 -2.98 9.37
N GLY A 45 6.03 -2.44 8.17
CA GLY A 45 7.06 -1.43 7.90
C GLY A 45 8.42 -2.01 7.63
N ARG A 46 8.50 -3.34 7.51
CA ARG A 46 9.79 -3.97 7.28
C ARG A 46 10.30 -3.70 5.88
N CYS A 47 9.40 -3.64 4.92
CA CYS A 47 9.72 -3.28 3.55
C CYS A 47 8.87 -2.13 3.13
N GLU A 48 9.43 -1.28 2.28
CA GLU A 48 8.63 -0.20 1.71
C GLU A 48 7.84 -0.76 0.54
N ILE A 49 6.65 -0.22 0.34
CA ILE A 49 5.84 -0.67 -0.77
C ILE A 49 6.44 -0.15 -2.07
N SER A 50 6.48 -1.03 -3.06
CA SER A 50 7.03 -0.66 -4.35
C SER A 50 6.00 0.08 -5.19
N VAL A 51 6.48 0.75 -6.22
CA VAL A 51 5.59 1.43 -7.16
C VAL A 51 4.60 0.44 -7.75
N GLU A 52 5.10 -0.73 -8.15
CA GLU A 52 4.23 -1.74 -8.72
C GLU A 52 3.23 -2.25 -7.69
N GLY A 53 3.64 -2.33 -6.43
CA GLY A 53 2.72 -2.73 -5.38
C GLY A 53 1.59 -1.74 -5.22
N ILE A 54 1.90 -0.46 -5.22
CA ILE A 54 0.88 0.59 -5.12
C ILE A 54 -0.05 0.52 -6.32
N ARG A 55 0.52 0.34 -7.49
CA ARG A 55 -0.27 0.28 -8.70
C ARG A 55 -1.28 -0.86 -8.64
N ARG A 56 -0.83 -2.05 -8.25
CA ARG A 56 -1.71 -3.21 -8.17
C ARG A 56 -2.77 -3.03 -7.10
N LEU A 57 -2.38 -2.52 -5.95
CA LEU A 57 -3.30 -2.33 -4.85
C LEU A 57 -4.40 -1.33 -5.23
N CYS A 58 -4.02 -0.20 -5.79
CA CYS A 58 -4.98 0.82 -6.15
C CYS A 58 -5.88 0.36 -7.29
N ARG A 59 -5.33 -0.38 -8.22
CA ARG A 59 -6.11 -0.89 -9.34
C ARG A 59 -7.15 -1.89 -8.86
N TYR A 60 -6.76 -2.76 -7.96
CA TYR A 60 -7.68 -3.77 -7.44
C TYR A 60 -8.78 -3.15 -6.60
N THR A 61 -8.43 -2.19 -5.76
CA THR A 61 -9.38 -1.61 -4.82
C THR A 61 -10.15 -0.44 -5.39
N GLY A 62 -9.70 0.11 -6.50
CA GLY A 62 -10.32 1.31 -7.06
C GLY A 62 -9.96 2.58 -6.33
N LYS A 63 -9.02 2.51 -5.39
CA LYS A 63 -8.61 3.71 -4.67
C LYS A 63 -7.63 4.52 -5.49
N SER A 64 -7.57 5.81 -5.19
CA SER A 64 -6.72 6.73 -5.92
C SER A 64 -5.26 6.57 -5.51
N ALA A 65 -4.40 6.38 -6.50
CA ALA A 65 -2.97 6.34 -6.22
C ALA A 65 -2.48 7.71 -5.76
N ASP A 66 -3.07 8.77 -6.26
CA ASP A 66 -2.69 10.11 -5.81
C ASP A 66 -2.97 10.28 -4.34
N TRP A 67 -4.10 9.77 -3.87
CA TRP A 67 -4.42 9.83 -2.46
C TRP A 67 -3.43 9.01 -1.64
N ALA A 68 -3.15 7.79 -2.11
CA ALA A 68 -2.24 6.90 -1.40
C ALA A 68 -0.85 7.51 -1.29
N LEU A 69 -0.43 8.22 -2.34
CA LEU A 69 0.90 8.81 -2.38
C LEU A 69 0.96 10.19 -1.75
N GLY A 70 -0.18 10.70 -1.29
CA GLY A 70 -0.21 12.00 -0.66
C GLY A 70 -0.09 13.16 -1.63
N LEU A 71 -0.43 12.92 -2.88
CA LEU A 71 -0.28 13.95 -3.91
C LEU A 71 -1.54 14.76 -4.15
N GLU A 72 -2.68 14.21 -3.69
CA GLU A 72 -3.93 14.94 -3.81
C GLU A 72 -3.97 16.07 -2.82
N LYS A 73 -4.33 17.25 -3.31
CA LYS A 73 -4.46 18.33 -2.40
C LYS A 73 -5.80 18.40 -1.84
N GLY A 74 -5.92 18.94 -0.78
CA GLY A 74 -7.22 19.11 -0.25
C GLY A 74 -7.80 17.95 0.39
N GLU A 75 -8.44 17.95 0.34
CA GLU A 75 -8.82 17.22 0.83
C GLU A 75 -9.41 16.59 0.71
N MET A 76 -9.80 16.23 0.87
CA MET A 76 -10.29 15.65 0.74
C MET A 76 -11.12 15.47 0.92
#